data_f7f96f8c8b25d2bd9b0bf61cbbc76b9a
#
_entry.id   f7f96f8c8b25d2bd9b0bf61cbbc76b9a
#
_cell.length_a   1.000
_cell.length_b   1.000
_cell.length_c   1.000
_cell.angle_alpha   90.00
_cell.angle_beta   90.00
_cell.angle_gamma   90.00
#
_symmetry.space_group_name_H-M   'P 1'
#
loop_
_entity.id
_entity.type
_entity.pdbx_description
1 polymer ?
#
loop_
_entity_poly.entity_id
_entity_poly.type
_entity_poly.pdbx_seq_one_letter_code
_entity_poly.pdbx_strand_id
1 'polypeptide(L)'
;MTQYQALIIGFGKAGKTLAATLAKTGWRVAIIEQSASMFGGTCINIGCIPTKTLVHDAEREGDFSVAMQRKAAVVNFLRDKNFHNLADLDNVDVIEGRAE
;
A
#
# COMPACT_ATOMS: atom_id res chain seq x y z
N MET A 1 -1.49 -20.09 19.37
CA MET A 1 -1.14 -20.00 17.93
C MET A 1 -2.30 -19.36 17.18
N THR A 2 -2.03 -18.32 16.42
CA THR A 2 -3.05 -17.66 15.61
C THR A 2 -3.26 -18.44 14.31
N GLN A 3 -4.51 -18.72 14.01
CA GLN A 3 -4.86 -19.41 12.77
C GLN A 3 -5.51 -18.44 11.79
N TYR A 4 -5.13 -18.54 10.53
CA TYR A 4 -5.69 -17.74 9.44
C TYR A 4 -6.29 -18.65 8.37
N GLN A 5 -7.36 -18.20 7.75
CA GLN A 5 -7.94 -18.87 6.59
C GLN A 5 -7.20 -18.52 5.30
N ALA A 6 -6.52 -17.38 5.29
CA ALA A 6 -5.69 -16.97 4.15
C ALA A 6 -4.44 -16.25 4.63
N LEU A 7 -3.32 -16.57 3.99
CA LEU A 7 -2.05 -15.85 4.13
C LEU A 7 -1.70 -15.25 2.77
N ILE A 8 -1.47 -13.95 2.73
CA ILE A 8 -1.14 -13.24 1.49
C ILE A 8 0.27 -12.70 1.63
N ILE A 9 1.12 -13.04 0.68
CA ILE A 9 2.50 -12.57 0.64
C ILE A 9 2.58 -11.40 -0.34
N GLY A 10 2.93 -10.23 0.17
CA GLY A 10 3.03 -9.00 -0.60
C GLY A 10 1.82 -8.09 -0.44
N PHE A 11 2.08 -6.83 -0.11
CA PHE A 11 1.06 -5.80 0.09
C PHE A 11 0.97 -4.91 -1.16
N GLY A 12 0.82 -5.54 -2.31
CA GLY A 12 0.59 -4.86 -3.58
C GLY A 12 -0.89 -4.74 -3.90
N LYS A 13 -1.20 -4.24 -5.09
CA LYS A 13 -2.58 -4.01 -5.54
C LYS A 13 -3.42 -5.29 -5.50
N ALA A 14 -2.89 -6.40 -6.00
CA ALA A 14 -3.60 -7.68 -6.02
C ALA A 14 -3.79 -8.23 -4.60
N GLY A 15 -2.71 -8.26 -3.81
CA GLY A 15 -2.74 -8.80 -2.45
C GLY A 15 -3.68 -8.04 -1.54
N LYS A 16 -3.60 -6.71 -1.55
CA LYS A 16 -4.47 -5.87 -0.71
C LYS A 16 -5.95 -6.00 -1.09
N THR A 17 -6.24 -6.08 -2.38
CA THR A 17 -7.61 -6.22 -2.87
C THR A 17 -8.20 -7.57 -2.47
N LEU A 18 -7.43 -8.64 -2.63
CA LEU A 18 -7.83 -9.98 -2.21
C LEU A 18 -8.02 -10.06 -0.70
N ALA A 19 -7.10 -9.50 0.08
CA ALA A 19 -7.20 -9.47 1.54
C ALA A 19 -8.47 -8.76 2.00
N ALA A 20 -8.77 -7.60 1.45
CA ALA A 20 -9.96 -6.84 1.79
C ALA A 20 -11.24 -7.61 1.42
N THR A 21 -11.26 -8.23 0.25
CA THR A 21 -12.41 -9.01 -0.22
C THR A 21 -12.67 -10.21 0.69
N LEU A 22 -11.64 -10.98 1.03
CA LEU A 22 -11.77 -12.14 1.91
C LEU A 22 -12.16 -11.73 3.33
N ALA A 23 -11.60 -10.63 3.83
CA ALA A 23 -11.94 -10.12 5.16
C ALA A 23 -13.41 -9.72 5.25
N LYS A 24 -13.98 -9.15 4.20
CA LYS A 24 -15.40 -8.78 4.15
C LYS A 24 -16.32 -10.00 4.17
N THR A 25 -15.85 -11.17 3.78
CA THR A 25 -16.61 -12.41 3.87
C THR A 25 -16.49 -13.08 5.24
N GLY A 26 -15.76 -12.47 6.17
CA GLY A 26 -15.58 -12.97 7.53
C GLY A 26 -14.34 -13.82 7.74
N TRP A 27 -13.48 -13.96 6.74
CA TRP A 27 -12.25 -14.71 6.86
C TRP A 27 -11.20 -13.96 7.68
N ARG A 28 -10.42 -14.70 8.43
CA ARG A 28 -9.26 -14.16 9.11
C ARG A 28 -8.06 -14.22 8.17
N VAL A 29 -7.49 -13.07 7.85
CA VAL A 29 -6.46 -12.92 6.82
C VAL A 29 -5.21 -12.29 7.42
N ALA A 30 -4.04 -12.83 7.09
CA ALA A 30 -2.77 -12.16 7.34
C ALA A 30 -2.16 -11.75 6.01
N ILE A 31 -1.67 -10.52 5.92
CA ILE A 31 -0.94 -10.02 4.78
C ILE A 31 0.47 -9.66 5.22
N ILE A 32 1.47 -10.18 4.52
CA ILE A 32 2.87 -10.09 4.91
C ILE A 32 3.63 -9.27 3.87
N GLU A 33 4.29 -8.21 4.32
CA GLU A 33 5.12 -7.36 3.46
C GLU A 33 6.49 -7.19 4.11
N GLN A 34 7.55 -7.40 3.34
CA GLN A 34 8.91 -7.31 3.85
C GLN A 34 9.38 -5.87 4.08
N SER A 35 8.72 -4.87 3.51
CA SER A 35 9.11 -3.47 3.64
C SER A 35 7.90 -2.57 3.85
N ALA A 36 7.88 -1.86 4.97
CA ALA A 36 6.84 -0.87 5.28
C ALA A 36 6.78 0.24 4.22
N SER A 37 7.90 0.57 3.59
CA SER A 37 7.94 1.58 2.53
C SER A 37 7.26 1.12 1.24
N MET A 38 6.89 -0.15 1.14
CA MET A 38 6.22 -0.72 -0.03
C MET A 38 4.76 -1.07 0.22
N PHE A 39 4.21 -0.70 1.36
CA PHE A 39 2.77 -0.88 1.61
C PHE A 39 1.94 -0.20 0.50
N GLY A 40 1.06 -0.97 -0.14
CA GLY A 40 0.28 -0.52 -1.28
C GLY A 40 0.88 -0.87 -2.64
N GLY A 41 2.14 -1.31 -2.69
CA GLY A 41 2.81 -1.84 -3.87
C GLY A 41 3.56 -0.82 -4.72
N THR A 42 4.08 -1.27 -5.84
CA THR A 42 4.95 -0.48 -6.72
C THR A 42 4.23 0.68 -7.40
N CYS A 43 2.96 0.52 -7.74
CA CYS A 43 2.21 1.60 -8.40
C CYS A 43 2.16 2.87 -7.55
N ILE A 44 1.89 2.73 -6.26
CA ILE A 44 1.79 3.85 -5.32
C ILE A 44 3.17 4.40 -4.96
N ASN A 45 4.13 3.52 -4.70
CA ASN A 45 5.39 3.90 -4.06
C ASN A 45 6.52 4.23 -5.04
N ILE A 46 6.52 3.61 -6.23
CA ILE A 46 7.64 3.70 -7.17
C ILE A 46 7.21 4.18 -8.56
N GLY A 47 6.13 3.64 -9.09
CA GLY A 47 5.78 3.77 -10.51
C GLY A 47 4.67 4.78 -10.81
N CYS A 48 3.45 4.29 -11.01
CA CYS A 48 2.36 5.05 -11.61
C CYS A 48 2.04 6.39 -10.91
N ILE A 49 1.87 6.37 -9.59
CA ILE A 49 1.45 7.57 -8.85
C ILE A 49 2.58 8.60 -8.74
N PRO A 50 3.81 8.23 -8.37
CA PRO A 50 4.91 9.19 -8.36
C PRO A 50 5.16 9.82 -9.74
N THR A 51 5.14 9.00 -10.79
CA THR A 51 5.36 9.46 -12.17
C THR A 51 4.25 10.41 -12.62
N LYS A 52 2.98 10.04 -12.39
CA LYS A 52 1.85 10.89 -12.75
C LYS A 52 1.84 12.22 -12.00
N THR A 53 2.24 12.21 -10.72
CA THR A 53 2.33 13.43 -9.93
C THR A 53 3.37 14.37 -10.50
N LEU A 54 4.55 13.86 -10.85
CA LEU A 54 5.61 14.68 -11.46
C LEU A 54 5.22 15.23 -12.82
N VAL A 55 4.59 14.42 -13.67
CA VAL A 55 4.11 14.86 -14.98
C VAL A 55 3.05 15.95 -14.84
N HIS A 56 2.10 15.77 -13.94
CA HIS A 56 1.05 16.77 -13.69
C HIS A 56 1.64 18.10 -13.22
N ASP A 57 2.59 18.07 -12.29
CA ASP A 57 3.23 19.27 -11.78
C ASP A 57 4.12 19.96 -12.85
N ALA A 58 4.77 19.18 -13.71
CA ALA A 58 5.54 19.73 -14.82
C ALA A 58 4.65 20.49 -15.83
N GLU A 59 3.47 20.00 -16.10
CA GLU A 59 2.48 20.66 -16.96
C GLU A 59 1.98 21.98 -16.37
N ARG A 60 2.10 22.16 -15.06
CA ARG A 60 1.67 23.39 -14.35
C ARG A 60 2.78 24.41 -14.13
N GLU A 61 3.92 24.26 -14.77
CA GLU A 61 5.08 25.15 -14.64
C GLU A 61 5.60 25.27 -13.18
N GLY A 62 5.59 24.16 -12.44
CA GLY A 62 6.08 24.15 -11.07
C GLY A 62 7.59 24.03 -10.98
N ASP A 63 8.17 24.47 -9.85
CA ASP A 63 9.56 24.23 -9.49
C ASP A 63 9.76 22.72 -9.25
N PHE A 64 10.85 22.17 -9.77
CA PHE A 64 11.20 20.76 -9.60
C PHE A 64 11.27 20.34 -8.12
N SER A 65 11.86 21.18 -7.25
CA SER A 65 11.94 20.87 -5.82
C SER A 65 10.56 20.79 -5.18
N VAL A 66 9.63 21.66 -5.55
CA VAL A 66 8.23 21.64 -5.08
C VAL A 66 7.53 20.39 -5.60
N ALA A 67 7.74 20.04 -6.87
CA ALA A 67 7.16 18.82 -7.46
C ALA A 67 7.64 17.55 -6.74
N MET A 68 8.90 17.47 -6.38
CA MET A 68 9.45 16.33 -5.64
C MET A 68 8.87 16.24 -4.23
N GLN A 69 8.69 17.37 -3.55
CA GLN A 69 8.05 17.40 -2.23
C GLN A 69 6.60 16.96 -2.31
N ARG A 70 5.87 17.41 -3.31
CA ARG A 70 4.48 17.02 -3.53
C ARG A 70 4.37 15.53 -3.87
N LYS A 71 5.28 15.02 -4.71
CA LYS A 71 5.34 13.59 -5.01
C LYS A 71 5.49 12.77 -3.72
N ALA A 72 6.45 13.16 -2.86
CA ALA A 72 6.68 12.47 -1.59
C ALA A 72 5.44 12.51 -0.69
N ALA A 73 4.77 13.66 -0.59
CA ALA A 73 3.56 13.82 0.20
C ALA A 73 2.42 12.94 -0.30
N VAL A 74 2.20 12.88 -1.61
CA VAL A 74 1.17 12.04 -2.23
C VAL A 74 1.46 10.56 -1.99
N VAL A 75 2.69 10.14 -2.18
CA VAL A 75 3.11 8.75 -1.97
C VAL A 75 2.90 8.33 -0.52
N ASN A 76 3.35 9.15 0.43
CA ASN A 76 3.20 8.85 1.86
C ASN A 76 1.72 8.79 2.27
N PHE A 77 0.90 9.71 1.79
CA PHE A 77 -0.53 9.72 2.07
C PHE A 77 -1.20 8.44 1.57
N LEU A 78 -0.93 8.04 0.32
CA LEU A 78 -1.53 6.83 -0.25
C LEU A 78 -1.02 5.57 0.41
N ARG A 79 0.25 5.53 0.78
CA ARG A 79 0.83 4.39 1.51
C ARG A 79 0.12 4.20 2.85
N ASP A 80 -0.04 5.25 3.63
CA ASP A 80 -0.73 5.21 4.92
C ASP A 80 -2.19 4.84 4.76
N LYS A 81 -2.87 5.42 3.79
CA LYS A 81 -4.27 5.12 3.50
C LYS A 81 -4.46 3.63 3.16
N ASN A 82 -3.60 3.08 2.31
CA ASN A 82 -3.69 1.67 1.94
C ASN A 82 -3.39 0.75 3.13
N PHE A 83 -2.42 1.11 3.96
CA PHE A 83 -2.12 0.37 5.18
C PHE A 83 -3.35 0.32 6.10
N HIS A 84 -3.94 1.47 6.41
CA HIS A 84 -5.08 1.56 7.32
C HIS A 84 -6.35 0.94 6.75
N ASN A 85 -6.51 0.92 5.43
CA ASN A 85 -7.65 0.23 4.81
C ASN A 85 -7.71 -1.25 5.17
N LEU A 86 -6.58 -1.87 5.45
CA LEU A 86 -6.50 -3.26 5.88
C LEU A 86 -6.24 -3.39 7.38
N ALA A 87 -5.30 -2.64 7.92
CA ALA A 87 -4.90 -2.76 9.33
C ALA A 87 -6.05 -2.44 10.30
N ASP A 88 -6.97 -1.56 9.90
CA ASP A 88 -8.11 -1.17 10.72
C ASP A 88 -9.25 -2.20 10.69
N LEU A 89 -9.17 -3.22 9.84
CA LEU A 89 -10.15 -4.33 9.86
C LEU A 89 -9.80 -5.32 10.96
N ASP A 90 -10.80 -5.69 11.77
CA ASP A 90 -10.60 -6.53 12.95
C ASP A 90 -10.06 -7.94 12.61
N ASN A 91 -10.36 -8.44 11.43
CA ASN A 91 -9.99 -9.79 11.00
C ASN A 91 -8.82 -9.82 10.02
N VAL A 92 -8.10 -8.71 9.87
CA VAL A 92 -6.88 -8.62 9.06
C VAL A 92 -5.70 -8.25 9.94
N ASP A 93 -4.63 -9.03 9.86
CA ASP A 93 -3.35 -8.69 10.47
C ASP A 93 -2.35 -8.33 9.38
N VAL A 94 -1.78 -7.14 9.45
CA VAL A 94 -0.70 -6.71 8.57
C VAL A 94 0.62 -6.96 9.28
N ILE A 95 1.45 -7.81 8.69
CA ILE A 95 2.71 -8.24 9.29
C ILE A 95 3.86 -7.72 8.44
N GLU A 96 4.74 -6.93 9.04
CA GLU A 96 5.98 -6.53 8.40
C GLU A 96 7.03 -7.61 8.62
N GLY A 97 7.51 -8.23 7.54
CA GLY A 97 8.50 -9.27 7.60
C GLY A 97 8.65 -9.97 6.26
N ARG A 98 9.63 -10.87 6.18
CA ARG A 98 9.85 -11.69 4.99
C ARG A 98 9.27 -13.08 5.22
N ALA A 99 8.39 -13.51 4.31
CA ALA A 99 7.84 -14.86 4.34
C ALA A 99 8.88 -15.86 3.84
N GLU A 100 9.02 -16.96 4.53
CA GLU A 100 9.92 -18.06 4.17
C GLU A 100 9.15 -19.38 4.09
#